data_ea09db3c5db04c83bd082d780f8c55c6
#
_entry.id   ea09db3c5db04c83bd082d780f8c55c6
#
_cell.length_a   1.000
_cell.length_b   1.000
_cell.length_c   1.000
_cell.angle_alpha   90.00
_cell.angle_beta   90.00
_cell.angle_gamma   90.00
#
_symmetry.space_group_name_H-M   'P 1'
#
loop_
_entity.id
_entity.type
_entity.pdbx_description
1 polymer ?
#
loop_
_entity_poly.entity_id
_entity_poly.type
_entity_poly.pdbx_seq_one_letter_code
_entity_poly.pdbx_strand_id
1 'polypeptide(L)'
;HRIIVVFDGPPRPAVGEMARGEGIEVNFGAGESADRLILEEADDIKGREPNAEILVVTSDRALARQAEWLGARVMAPRTFETEVAFYKA
;
A
#
# COMPACT_ATOMS: atom_id res chain seq x y z
N HIS A 1 -15.58 -4.16 4.14
CA HIS A 1 -14.24 -4.45 4.66
C HIS A 1 -13.31 -3.26 4.45
N ARG A 2 -12.17 -3.31 5.08
CA ARG A 2 -11.22 -2.21 5.11
C ARG A 2 -10.10 -2.44 4.11
N ILE A 3 -9.69 -1.38 3.42
CA ILE A 3 -8.56 -1.42 2.51
C ILE A 3 -7.44 -0.57 3.10
N ILE A 4 -6.27 -1.16 3.25
CA ILE A 4 -5.09 -0.48 3.77
C ILE A 4 -4.01 -0.53 2.71
N VAL A 5 -3.52 0.64 2.31
CA VAL A 5 -2.47 0.77 1.29
C VAL A 5 -1.14 1.06 1.97
N VAL A 6 -0.13 0.28 1.65
CA VAL A 6 1.23 0.53 2.09
C VAL A 6 2.03 0.93 0.87
N PHE A 7 2.43 2.20 0.80
CA PHE A 7 3.07 2.79 -0.36
C PHE A 7 4.59 2.81 -0.17
N ASP A 8 5.31 2.17 -1.09
CA ASP A 8 6.77 2.14 -1.09
C ASP A 8 7.31 3.44 -1.70
N GLY A 9 7.71 4.35 -0.83
CA GLY A 9 8.25 5.62 -1.26
C GLY A 9 7.98 6.73 -0.25
N PRO A 10 8.52 7.92 -0.50
CA PRO A 10 8.31 9.06 0.39
C PRO A 10 6.84 9.49 0.38
N PRO A 11 6.39 10.15 1.46
CA PRO A 11 5.01 10.63 1.54
C PRO A 11 4.65 11.52 0.35
N ARG A 12 3.45 11.27 -0.18
CA ARG A 12 2.89 12.07 -1.27
C ARG A 12 1.52 12.60 -0.80
N PRO A 13 1.48 13.80 -0.23
CA PRO A 13 0.27 14.31 0.42
C PRO A 13 -0.97 14.30 -0.47
N ALA A 14 -0.82 14.62 -1.74
CA ALA A 14 -1.96 14.63 -2.66
C ALA A 14 -2.59 13.24 -2.81
N VAL A 15 -1.75 12.21 -2.91
CA VAL A 15 -2.22 10.82 -3.00
C VAL A 15 -2.90 10.40 -1.70
N GLY A 16 -2.29 10.75 -0.56
CA GLY A 16 -2.87 10.43 0.74
C GLY A 16 -4.24 11.08 0.95
N GLU A 17 -4.38 12.34 0.54
CA GLU A 17 -5.65 13.06 0.65
C GLU A 17 -6.73 12.44 -0.23
N MET A 18 -6.39 12.10 -1.47
CA MET A 18 -7.33 11.45 -2.39
C MET A 18 -7.81 10.12 -1.81
N ALA A 19 -6.90 9.32 -1.31
CA ALA A 19 -7.22 8.01 -0.75
C ALA A 19 -8.10 8.15 0.50
N ARG A 20 -7.78 9.09 1.39
CA ARG A 20 -8.58 9.34 2.59
C ARG A 20 -9.99 9.78 2.25
N GLY A 21 -10.14 10.56 1.18
CA GLY A 21 -11.46 10.97 0.69
C GLY A 21 -12.33 9.78 0.29
N GLU A 22 -11.71 8.65 -0.08
CA GLU A 22 -12.40 7.40 -0.42
C GLU A 22 -12.45 6.41 0.74
N GLY A 23 -12.02 6.82 1.94
CA GLY A 23 -12.02 5.95 3.10
C GLY A 23 -10.87 4.94 3.12
N ILE A 24 -9.83 5.19 2.37
CA ILE A 24 -8.67 4.30 2.26
C ILE A 24 -7.54 4.83 3.14
N GLU A 25 -7.02 3.98 4.01
CA GLU A 25 -5.84 4.32 4.81
C GLU A 25 -4.59 4.13 3.97
N VAL A 26 -3.70 5.12 3.95
CA VAL A 26 -2.43 5.04 3.20
C VAL A 26 -1.27 5.30 4.15
N ASN A 27 -0.33 4.36 4.16
CA ASN A 27 0.91 4.46 4.93
C ASN A 27 2.09 4.48 3.96
N PHE A 28 3.07 5.34 4.22
CA PHE A 28 4.23 5.48 3.36
C PHE A 28 5.46 4.93 4.06
N GLY A 29 6.23 4.09 3.35
CA GLY A 29 7.52 3.58 3.81
C GLY A 29 8.63 4.08 2.91
N ALA A 30 9.69 4.64 3.48
CA ALA A 30 10.82 5.15 2.72
C ALA A 30 12.13 4.91 3.48
N GLY A 31 13.26 4.96 2.75
CA GLY A 31 14.58 4.81 3.35
C GLY A 31 15.19 3.44 3.09
N GLU A 32 16.39 3.23 3.65
CA GLU A 32 17.18 2.02 3.40
C GLU A 32 16.52 0.72 3.87
N SER A 33 15.67 0.81 4.89
CA SER A 33 14.99 -0.36 5.45
C SER A 33 13.51 -0.42 5.04
N ALA A 34 13.11 0.33 4.01
CA ALA A 34 11.71 0.44 3.62
C ALA A 34 11.09 -0.92 3.31
N ASP A 35 11.78 -1.77 2.55
CA ASP A 35 11.26 -3.09 2.17
C ASP A 35 10.89 -3.91 3.40
N ARG A 36 11.80 -3.98 4.37
CA ARG A 36 11.56 -4.75 5.59
C ARG A 36 10.42 -4.17 6.40
N LEU A 37 10.37 -2.85 6.53
CA LEU A 37 9.33 -2.17 7.29
C LEU A 37 7.95 -2.38 6.65
N ILE A 38 7.88 -2.32 5.33
CA ILE A 38 6.64 -2.54 4.58
C ILE A 38 6.14 -3.97 4.80
N LEU A 39 7.03 -4.95 4.72
CA LEU A 39 6.65 -6.34 4.91
C LEU A 39 6.22 -6.62 6.36
N GLU A 40 6.93 -6.06 7.33
CA GLU A 40 6.57 -6.19 8.74
C GLU A 40 5.20 -5.55 9.01
N GLU A 41 4.95 -4.39 8.44
CA GLU A 41 3.66 -3.71 8.60
C GLU A 41 2.52 -4.51 7.98
N ALA A 42 2.73 -5.02 6.77
CA ALA A 42 1.71 -5.83 6.09
C ALA A 42 1.39 -7.09 6.90
N ASP A 43 2.41 -7.76 7.42
CA ASP A 43 2.24 -8.94 8.23
C ASP A 43 1.51 -8.63 9.54
N ASP A 44 1.86 -7.54 10.19
CA ASP A 44 1.24 -7.08 11.42
C ASP A 44 -0.25 -6.75 11.21
N ILE A 45 -0.57 -6.02 10.15
CA ILE A 45 -1.95 -5.70 9.81
C ILE A 45 -2.75 -6.97 9.56
N LYS A 46 -2.19 -7.92 8.83
CA LYS A 46 -2.85 -9.18 8.53
C LYS A 46 -3.18 -9.94 9.81
N GLY A 47 -2.29 -9.91 10.79
CA GLY A 47 -2.53 -10.53 12.08
C GLY A 47 -3.62 -9.86 12.91
N ARG A 48 -3.68 -8.53 12.87
CA ARG A 48 -4.65 -7.75 13.63
C ARG A 48 -6.01 -7.66 12.95
N GLU A 49 -6.03 -7.58 11.64
CA GLU A 49 -7.26 -7.40 10.84
C GLU A 49 -7.28 -8.41 9.69
N PRO A 50 -7.57 -9.69 9.98
CA PRO A 50 -7.51 -10.74 8.94
C PRO A 50 -8.44 -10.49 7.74
N ASN A 51 -9.50 -9.70 7.93
CA ASN A 51 -10.45 -9.40 6.86
C ASN A 51 -10.09 -8.14 6.07
N ALA A 52 -9.05 -7.41 6.48
CA ALA A 52 -8.62 -6.24 5.75
C ALA A 52 -7.92 -6.64 4.45
N GLU A 53 -8.15 -5.88 3.41
CA GLU A 53 -7.41 -6.02 2.16
C GLU A 53 -6.18 -5.14 2.23
N ILE A 54 -5.00 -5.73 2.03
CA ILE A 54 -3.74 -5.00 2.05
C ILE A 54 -3.26 -4.86 0.61
N LEU A 55 -2.96 -3.64 0.22
CA LEU A 55 -2.41 -3.33 -1.09
C LEU A 55 -1.02 -2.70 -0.90
N VAL A 56 -0.01 -3.34 -1.42
CA VAL A 56 1.35 -2.80 -1.43
C VAL A 56 1.61 -2.17 -2.78
N VAL A 57 1.92 -0.88 -2.78
CA VAL A 57 2.19 -0.13 -4.00
C VAL A 57 3.69 0.04 -4.12
N THR A 58 4.29 -0.62 -5.10
CA THR A 58 5.74 -0.61 -5.30
C THR A 58 6.11 -0.93 -6.75
N SER A 59 7.24 -0.40 -7.19
CA SER A 59 7.86 -0.78 -8.46
C SER A 59 8.98 -1.81 -8.27
N ASP A 60 9.31 -2.15 -7.03
CA ASP A 60 10.35 -3.14 -6.71
C ASP A 60 9.77 -4.55 -6.83
N ARG A 61 10.30 -5.32 -7.78
CA ARG A 61 9.80 -6.67 -8.05
C ARG A 61 10.04 -7.65 -6.91
N ALA A 62 11.15 -7.52 -6.21
CA ALA A 62 11.45 -8.40 -5.09
C ALA A 62 10.48 -8.15 -3.94
N LEU A 63 10.24 -6.89 -3.62
CA LEU A 63 9.27 -6.51 -2.60
C LEU A 63 7.86 -6.98 -2.99
N ALA A 64 7.49 -6.80 -4.26
CA ALA A 64 6.19 -7.23 -4.76
C ALA A 64 5.95 -8.72 -4.53
N ARG A 65 6.94 -9.55 -4.87
CA ARG A 65 6.82 -11.00 -4.67
C ARG A 65 6.69 -11.38 -3.22
N GLN A 66 7.46 -10.73 -2.35
CA GLN A 66 7.40 -11.01 -0.92
C GLN A 66 6.06 -10.57 -0.32
N ALA A 67 5.53 -9.44 -0.77
CA ALA A 67 4.22 -8.96 -0.33
C ALA A 67 3.11 -9.91 -0.76
N GLU A 68 3.15 -10.39 -1.99
CA GLU A 68 2.18 -11.37 -2.49
C GLU A 68 2.25 -12.67 -1.67
N TRP A 69 3.45 -13.09 -1.31
CA TRP A 69 3.64 -14.27 -0.48
C TRP A 69 2.96 -14.13 0.89
N LEU A 70 2.91 -12.91 1.43
CA LEU A 70 2.22 -12.63 2.68
C LEU A 70 0.70 -12.48 2.51
N GLY A 71 0.21 -12.58 1.28
CA GLY A 71 -1.21 -12.47 1.01
C GLY A 71 -1.69 -11.07 0.67
N ALA A 72 -0.78 -10.14 0.46
CA ALA A 72 -1.14 -8.79 0.01
C ALA A 72 -1.32 -8.75 -1.50
N ARG A 73 -2.11 -7.80 -1.97
CA ARG A 73 -2.15 -7.46 -3.39
C ARG A 73 -1.05 -6.46 -3.68
N VAL A 74 -0.61 -6.41 -4.92
CA VAL A 74 0.47 -5.50 -5.33
C VAL A 74 0.04 -4.70 -6.55
N MET A 75 0.43 -3.45 -6.58
CA MET A 75 0.13 -2.56 -7.69
C MET A 75 1.30 -1.62 -7.93
N ALA A 76 1.56 -1.28 -9.19
CA ALA A 76 2.58 -0.29 -9.50
C ALA A 76 2.10 1.11 -9.09
N PRO A 77 3.02 2.01 -8.70
CA PRO A 77 2.63 3.36 -8.27
C PRO A 77 1.80 4.12 -9.29
N ARG A 78 2.19 4.05 -10.55
CA ARG A 78 1.44 4.74 -11.62
C ARG A 78 0.02 4.20 -11.75
N THR A 79 -0.14 2.88 -11.66
CA THR A 79 -1.46 2.26 -11.74
C THR A 79 -2.33 2.69 -10.55
N PHE A 80 -1.74 2.71 -9.36
CA PHE A 80 -2.44 3.14 -8.16
C PHE A 80 -2.94 4.59 -8.30
N GLU A 81 -2.07 5.49 -8.73
CA GLU A 81 -2.42 6.89 -8.91
C GLU A 81 -3.55 7.07 -9.94
N THR A 82 -3.49 6.32 -11.02
CA THR A 82 -4.52 6.36 -12.05
C THR A 82 -5.87 5.86 -11.52
N GLU A 83 -5.87 4.77 -10.78
CA GLU A 83 -7.10 4.22 -10.22
C GLU A 83 -7.72 5.13 -9.17
N VAL A 84 -6.90 5.71 -8.29
CA VAL A 84 -7.41 6.65 -7.28
C VAL A 84 -8.02 7.87 -7.95
N ALA A 85 -7.37 8.41 -8.99
CA ALA A 85 -7.90 9.53 -9.74
C ALA A 85 -9.21 9.18 -10.45
N PHE A 86 -9.31 7.95 -10.95
CA PHE A 86 -10.54 7.47 -11.60
C PHE A 86 -11.71 7.44 -10.63
N TYR A 87 -11.50 6.95 -9.42
CA TYR A 87 -12.56 6.94 -8.42
C TYR A 87 -12.99 8.34 -7.99
N LYS A 88 -12.08 9.30 -8.07
CA LYS A 88 -12.37 10.69 -7.74
C LYS A 88 -13.13 11.41 -8.84
N ALA A 89 -12.97 10.98 -10.05
CA ALA A 89 -13.64 11.59 -11.20
C ALA A 89 -15.13 11.25 -11.20
#